data_d88e96f7159f4e26023fe5aa5bfc8bac
#
_entry.id   d88e96f7159f4e26023fe5aa5bfc8bac
#
_cell.length_a   1.000
_cell.length_b   1.000
_cell.length_c   1.000
_cell.angle_alpha   90.00
_cell.angle_beta   90.00
_cell.angle_gamma   90.00
#
_symmetry.space_group_name_H-M   'P 1'
#
loop_
_entity.id
_entity.type
_entity.pdbx_description
1 polymer ?
#
loop_
_entity_poly.entity_id
_entity_poly.type
_entity_poly.pdbx_seq_one_letter_code
_entity_poly.pdbx_strand_id
1 'polypeptide(L)'
;MCLCDEHDVDYCSMITGIHWPDGSPEKNWEVVYHFLRMAINDPPVTDGMIEPIIVDPTTVSGKQVPLEIEVSVPIPETREPSVPTVQDIWIGADWNEKETWDLVGIDFEGHIGMRRVLQPHETPSGFHPLQKQHKLRYHDFEEMYDDAQGFLRKPADSGKIK
;
A
#
# COMPACT_ATOMS: atom_id res chain seq x y z
N MET A 1 -1.63 3.63 23.57
CA MET A 1 -0.19 3.42 23.52
C MET A 1 0.25 3.64 22.11
N CYS A 2 0.99 4.70 21.86
CA CYS A 2 1.35 5.07 20.49
C CYS A 2 2.70 4.43 20.13
N LEU A 3 2.77 3.70 19.02
CA LEU A 3 4.01 3.09 18.53
C LEU A 3 5.13 4.13 18.37
N CYS A 4 4.76 5.38 18.02
CA CYS A 4 5.72 6.48 17.92
C CYS A 4 6.36 6.83 19.26
N ASP A 5 5.58 6.90 20.35
CA ASP A 5 6.06 7.41 21.64
C ASP A 5 6.95 6.41 22.38
N GLU A 6 6.64 5.12 22.27
CA GLU A 6 7.34 4.09 23.03
C GLU A 6 8.45 3.39 22.24
N HIS A 7 8.24 3.24 20.92
CA HIS A 7 9.14 2.48 20.07
C HIS A 7 9.87 3.33 19.05
N ASP A 8 9.65 4.65 19.04
CA ASP A 8 10.23 5.60 18.07
C ASP A 8 9.99 5.14 16.62
N VAL A 9 8.80 4.64 16.32
CA VAL A 9 8.41 4.25 14.97
C VAL A 9 8.06 5.51 14.20
N ASP A 10 8.92 5.87 13.27
CA ASP A 10 8.92 7.15 12.57
C ASP A 10 8.46 7.06 11.12
N TYR A 11 8.33 5.86 10.58
CA TYR A 11 8.00 5.68 9.18
C TYR A 11 6.94 4.60 8.94
N CYS A 12 5.90 4.97 8.18
CA CYS A 12 4.93 4.03 7.63
C CYS A 12 5.33 3.74 6.18
N SER A 13 5.88 2.56 5.93
CA SER A 13 6.42 2.19 4.63
C SER A 13 5.34 1.71 3.66
N MET A 14 4.32 1.02 4.17
CA MET A 14 3.28 0.44 3.35
C MET A 14 1.98 0.30 4.12
N ILE A 15 0.87 0.50 3.42
CA ILE A 15 -0.47 0.11 3.85
C ILE A 15 -1.10 -0.65 2.70
N THR A 16 -1.53 -1.87 2.96
CA THR A 16 -2.10 -2.75 1.93
C THR A 16 -3.44 -3.30 2.38
N GLY A 17 -4.45 -3.20 1.52
CA GLY A 17 -5.75 -3.82 1.73
C GLY A 17 -5.84 -5.19 1.06
N ILE A 18 -6.51 -6.12 1.71
CA ILE A 18 -6.76 -7.46 1.19
C ILE A 18 -8.25 -7.77 1.29
N HIS A 19 -8.80 -8.33 0.23
CA HIS A 19 -10.18 -8.84 0.21
C HIS A 19 -10.16 -10.37 0.24
N TRP A 20 -10.82 -10.97 1.24
CA TRP A 20 -10.94 -12.40 1.49
C TRP A 20 -12.38 -12.86 1.27
N PRO A 21 -12.86 -13.08 0.02
CA PRO A 21 -14.26 -13.43 -0.24
C PRO A 21 -14.68 -14.76 0.39
N ASP A 22 -13.72 -15.68 0.54
CA ASP A 22 -13.93 -17.00 1.16
C ASP A 22 -13.42 -17.02 2.61
N GLY A 23 -13.19 -15.85 3.20
CA GLY A 23 -12.73 -15.68 4.58
C GLY A 23 -13.83 -16.02 5.61
N SER A 24 -13.45 -15.96 6.88
CA SER A 24 -14.44 -16.03 7.94
C SER A 24 -15.27 -14.74 7.97
N PRO A 25 -16.51 -14.77 8.52
CA PRO A 25 -17.33 -13.57 8.66
C PRO A 25 -16.66 -12.44 9.47
N GLU A 26 -15.68 -12.80 10.30
CA GLU A 26 -14.90 -11.86 11.10
C GLU A 26 -13.70 -11.27 10.37
N LYS A 27 -13.27 -11.90 9.27
CA LYS A 27 -12.14 -11.49 8.46
C LYS A 27 -12.47 -11.65 6.97
N ASN A 28 -13.28 -10.74 6.47
CA ASN A 28 -13.60 -10.67 5.04
C ASN A 28 -12.71 -9.64 4.32
N TRP A 29 -12.27 -8.64 5.08
CA TRP A 29 -11.29 -7.66 4.65
C TRP A 29 -10.16 -7.57 5.67
N GLU A 30 -9.03 -7.07 5.23
CA GLU A 30 -7.86 -6.89 6.08
C GLU A 30 -7.05 -5.69 5.60
N VAL A 31 -6.57 -4.90 6.54
CA VAL A 31 -5.55 -3.89 6.26
C VAL A 31 -4.26 -4.29 6.97
N VAL A 32 -3.19 -4.34 6.22
CA VAL A 32 -1.85 -4.63 6.74
C VAL A 32 -1.03 -3.34 6.68
N TYR A 33 -0.54 -2.93 7.83
CA TYR A 33 0.33 -1.79 8.01
C TYR A 33 1.76 -2.28 8.26
N HIS A 34 2.70 -1.66 7.60
CA HIS A 34 4.12 -1.94 7.75
C HIS A 34 4.84 -0.70 8.25
N PHE A 35 5.32 -0.76 9.47
CA PHE A 35 5.96 0.34 10.15
C PHE A 35 7.43 0.07 10.38
N LEU A 36 8.24 1.12 10.29
CA LEU A 36 9.67 1.04 10.46
C LEU A 36 10.15 2.08 11.49
N ARG A 37 11.11 1.67 12.28
CA ARG A 37 12.05 2.56 12.95
C ARG A 37 13.35 2.52 12.16
N MET A 38 13.69 3.63 11.51
CA MET A 38 14.84 3.69 10.62
C MET A 38 16.16 3.74 11.39
N ALA A 39 16.11 4.17 12.66
CA ALA A 39 17.30 4.33 13.50
C ALA A 39 18.39 5.19 12.83
N ILE A 40 17.97 6.19 12.06
CA ILE A 40 18.86 7.11 11.36
C ILE A 40 19.43 8.08 12.38
N ASN A 41 20.74 8.03 12.59
CA ASN A 41 21.45 9.06 13.32
C ASN A 41 22.01 10.08 12.34
N ASP A 42 22.07 11.34 12.76
CA ASP A 42 22.75 12.35 11.97
C ASP A 42 24.21 11.94 11.75
N PRO A 43 24.72 11.95 10.52
CA PRO A 43 26.09 11.60 10.25
C PRO A 43 27.04 12.58 10.95
N PRO A 44 28.13 12.10 11.55
CA PRO A 44 29.12 12.98 12.10
C PRO A 44 29.71 13.86 10.99
N VAL A 45 29.86 15.16 11.29
CA VAL A 45 30.46 16.13 10.38
C VAL A 45 31.84 16.48 10.93
N THR A 46 32.89 16.05 10.24
CA THR A 46 34.27 16.38 10.57
C THR A 46 34.84 17.23 9.43
N ASP A 47 35.37 18.41 9.76
CA ASP A 47 35.94 19.38 8.79
C ASP A 47 35.01 19.75 7.62
N GLY A 48 33.69 19.81 7.87
CA GLY A 48 32.69 20.11 6.85
C GLY A 48 32.37 18.98 5.87
N MET A 49 32.96 17.81 6.06
CA MET A 49 32.61 16.59 5.32
C MET A 49 31.70 15.69 6.14
N ILE A 50 30.71 15.13 5.46
CA ILE A 50 29.81 14.13 6.05
C ILE A 50 30.55 12.78 6.01
N GLU A 51 30.78 12.22 7.17
CA GLU A 51 31.37 10.89 7.27
C GLU A 51 30.29 9.80 7.10
N PRO A 52 30.56 8.71 6.37
CA PRO A 52 29.62 7.61 6.28
C PRO A 52 29.41 6.97 7.65
N ILE A 53 28.15 6.80 8.05
CA ILE A 53 27.83 6.06 9.27
C ILE A 53 28.04 4.58 8.98
N ILE A 54 29.09 4.00 9.57
CA ILE A 54 29.29 2.56 9.58
C ILE A 54 28.67 2.04 10.87
N VAL A 55 27.46 1.49 10.77
CA VAL A 55 26.79 0.87 11.92
C VAL A 55 27.29 -0.55 12.06
N ASP A 56 28.01 -0.82 13.14
CA ASP A 56 28.34 -2.19 13.53
C ASP A 56 27.12 -2.78 14.26
N PRO A 57 26.44 -3.77 13.68
CA PRO A 57 25.23 -4.34 14.26
C PRO A 57 25.48 -5.01 15.63
N THR A 58 26.73 -5.28 15.98
CA THR A 58 27.10 -5.88 17.29
C THR A 58 27.19 -4.86 18.42
N THR A 59 27.36 -3.58 18.09
CA THR A 59 27.52 -2.50 19.07
C THR A 59 26.24 -1.68 19.26
N VAL A 60 25.26 -1.81 18.35
CA VAL A 60 24.01 -1.06 18.39
C VAL A 60 23.02 -1.75 19.35
N SER A 61 22.44 -1.00 20.25
CA SER A 61 21.45 -1.50 21.20
C SER A 61 20.27 -0.54 21.40
N GLY A 62 19.16 -1.10 21.87
CA GLY A 62 17.97 -0.31 22.20
C GLY A 62 17.33 0.34 20.97
N LYS A 63 17.02 1.64 21.08
CA LYS A 63 16.32 2.39 20.03
C LYS A 63 17.15 2.69 18.77
N GLN A 64 18.42 2.42 18.80
CA GLN A 64 19.33 2.57 17.65
C GLN A 64 19.30 1.36 16.69
N VAL A 65 18.62 0.28 17.09
CA VAL A 65 18.43 -0.89 16.22
C VAL A 65 17.26 -0.63 15.30
N PRO A 66 17.40 -0.80 13.99
CA PRO A 66 16.26 -0.78 13.09
C PRO A 66 15.19 -1.77 13.56
N LEU A 67 13.94 -1.36 13.50
CA LEU A 67 12.79 -2.19 13.90
C LEU A 67 11.74 -2.16 12.80
N GLU A 68 11.23 -3.34 12.49
CA GLU A 68 10.15 -3.56 11.56
C GLU A 68 8.95 -4.14 12.31
N ILE A 69 7.79 -3.55 12.12
CA ILE A 69 6.55 -3.97 12.77
C ILE A 69 5.47 -4.10 11.70
N GLU A 70 4.88 -5.28 11.61
CA GLU A 70 3.69 -5.51 10.83
C GLU A 70 2.45 -5.54 11.74
N VAL A 71 1.44 -4.78 11.37
CA VAL A 71 0.15 -4.76 12.07
C VAL A 71 -0.96 -5.12 11.10
N SER A 72 -1.62 -6.22 11.36
CA SER A 72 -2.78 -6.68 10.59
C SER A 72 -4.07 -6.33 11.33
N VAL A 73 -4.97 -5.64 10.64
CA VAL A 73 -6.29 -5.25 11.15
C VAL A 73 -7.36 -5.98 10.34
N PRO A 74 -7.98 -7.03 10.90
CA PRO A 74 -9.10 -7.70 10.26
C PRO A 74 -10.35 -6.82 10.32
N ILE A 75 -11.11 -6.80 9.23
CA ILE A 75 -12.39 -6.12 9.13
C ILE A 75 -13.47 -7.18 8.83
N PRO A 76 -14.59 -7.18 9.58
CA PRO A 76 -15.68 -8.11 9.36
C PRO A 76 -16.31 -7.98 7.97
N GLU A 77 -17.14 -8.94 7.61
CA GLU A 77 -17.93 -8.88 6.38
C GLU A 77 -18.83 -7.62 6.39
N THR A 78 -18.57 -6.73 5.44
CA THR A 78 -19.34 -5.51 5.24
C THR A 78 -19.26 -5.09 3.77
N ARG A 79 -20.22 -4.29 3.34
CA ARG A 79 -20.20 -3.67 2.00
C ARG A 79 -19.35 -2.41 1.95
N GLU A 80 -19.13 -1.80 3.10
CA GLU A 80 -18.39 -0.55 3.24
C GLU A 80 -17.29 -0.75 4.29
N PRO A 81 -16.20 -1.46 3.92
CA PRO A 81 -15.10 -1.67 4.85
C PRO A 81 -14.40 -0.35 5.15
N SER A 82 -14.20 -0.05 6.43
CA SER A 82 -13.51 1.16 6.85
C SER A 82 -12.61 0.92 8.06
N VAL A 83 -11.57 1.73 8.17
CA VAL A 83 -10.67 1.82 9.31
C VAL A 83 -10.31 3.29 9.56
N PRO A 84 -9.95 3.68 10.78
CA PRO A 84 -9.44 5.03 11.04
C PRO A 84 -8.16 5.31 10.23
N THR A 85 -8.04 6.54 9.71
CA THR A 85 -6.80 7.00 9.07
C THR A 85 -5.64 7.06 10.07
N VAL A 86 -4.43 6.83 9.59
CA VAL A 86 -3.19 7.07 10.34
C VAL A 86 -2.37 8.21 9.74
N GLN A 87 -2.95 8.95 8.78
CA GLN A 87 -2.32 10.09 8.12
C GLN A 87 -1.86 11.18 9.10
N ASP A 88 -2.60 11.39 10.18
CA ASP A 88 -2.26 12.40 11.19
C ASP A 88 -0.98 12.07 11.96
N ILE A 89 -0.60 10.80 11.98
CA ILE A 89 0.59 10.32 12.69
C ILE A 89 1.76 10.18 11.70
N TRP A 90 1.51 9.56 10.56
CA TRP A 90 2.53 9.32 9.54
C TRP A 90 2.13 9.95 8.21
N ILE A 91 2.79 11.02 7.81
CA ILE A 91 2.51 11.72 6.54
C ILE A 91 2.64 10.79 5.33
N GLY A 92 3.55 9.81 5.38
CA GLY A 92 3.70 8.80 4.33
C GLY A 92 2.47 7.90 4.13
N ALA A 93 1.58 7.83 5.12
CA ALA A 93 0.34 7.07 5.02
C ALA A 93 -0.66 7.67 4.01
N ASP A 94 -0.63 8.99 3.78
CA ASP A 94 -1.55 9.68 2.87
C ASP A 94 -1.67 8.98 1.51
N TRP A 95 -0.54 8.71 0.88
CA TRP A 95 -0.53 8.07 -0.44
C TRP A 95 -0.92 6.60 -0.38
N ASN A 96 -0.40 5.86 0.59
CA ASN A 96 -0.67 4.44 0.77
C ASN A 96 -2.16 4.15 1.05
N GLU A 97 -2.81 4.99 1.84
CA GLU A 97 -4.25 4.92 2.13
C GLU A 97 -5.07 5.19 0.85
N LYS A 98 -4.69 6.20 0.06
CA LYS A 98 -5.33 6.48 -1.23
C LYS A 98 -5.19 5.32 -2.21
N GLU A 99 -4.02 4.69 -2.30
CA GLU A 99 -3.81 3.51 -3.14
C GLU A 99 -4.67 2.34 -2.68
N THR A 100 -4.71 2.08 -1.38
CA THR A 100 -5.52 1.00 -0.79
C THR A 100 -7.01 1.22 -1.05
N TRP A 101 -7.50 2.43 -0.85
CA TRP A 101 -8.88 2.78 -1.19
C TRP A 101 -9.15 2.64 -2.68
N ASP A 102 -8.29 3.17 -3.53
CA ASP A 102 -8.48 3.16 -4.98
C ASP A 102 -8.52 1.73 -5.55
N LEU A 103 -7.63 0.86 -5.09
CA LEU A 103 -7.48 -0.49 -5.64
C LEU A 103 -8.39 -1.53 -4.97
N VAL A 104 -8.60 -1.44 -3.66
CA VAL A 104 -9.31 -2.45 -2.87
C VAL A 104 -10.67 -1.97 -2.38
N GLY A 105 -10.83 -0.66 -2.13
CA GLY A 105 -12.10 -0.07 -1.70
C GLY A 105 -12.33 -0.10 -0.19
N ILE A 106 -11.26 -0.16 0.60
CA ILE A 106 -11.32 0.04 2.05
C ILE A 106 -11.22 1.53 2.31
N ASP A 107 -12.19 2.10 3.01
CA ASP A 107 -12.21 3.52 3.34
C ASP A 107 -11.39 3.84 4.59
N PHE A 108 -10.83 5.05 4.66
CA PHE A 108 -10.04 5.52 5.78
C PHE A 108 -10.73 6.72 6.43
N GLU A 109 -11.40 6.46 7.54
CA GLU A 109 -12.19 7.46 8.26
C GLU A 109 -11.30 8.60 8.78
N GLY A 110 -11.65 9.82 8.41
CA GLY A 110 -10.89 11.02 8.78
C GLY A 110 -9.77 11.39 7.82
N HIS A 111 -9.51 10.60 6.79
CA HIS A 111 -8.50 10.94 5.78
C HIS A 111 -8.85 12.23 5.03
N ILE A 112 -7.90 13.15 4.95
CA ILE A 112 -8.09 14.45 4.27
C ILE A 112 -7.74 14.30 2.78
N GLY A 113 -8.75 14.48 1.91
CA GLY A 113 -8.52 14.53 0.47
C GLY A 113 -8.44 13.16 -0.22
N MET A 114 -9.24 12.19 0.24
CA MET A 114 -9.38 10.89 -0.42
C MET A 114 -9.77 11.07 -1.88
N ARG A 115 -9.02 10.44 -2.78
CA ARG A 115 -9.25 10.47 -4.23
C ARG A 115 -8.51 9.33 -4.92
N ARG A 116 -8.93 9.01 -6.14
CA ARG A 116 -8.19 8.06 -6.99
C ARG A 116 -6.81 8.61 -7.35
N VAL A 117 -5.82 7.72 -7.29
CA VAL A 117 -4.41 8.05 -7.56
C VAL A 117 -3.79 7.17 -8.63
N LEU A 118 -4.24 5.93 -8.77
CA LEU A 118 -3.74 4.97 -9.76
C LEU A 118 -4.73 4.75 -10.89
N GLN A 119 -6.02 4.73 -10.60
CA GLN A 119 -7.04 4.58 -11.62
C GLN A 119 -7.45 5.93 -12.22
N PRO A 120 -7.93 5.96 -13.49
CA PRO A 120 -8.51 7.14 -14.10
C PRO A 120 -9.64 7.73 -13.25
N HIS A 121 -9.77 9.05 -13.22
CA HIS A 121 -10.81 9.72 -12.44
C HIS A 121 -12.23 9.40 -12.94
N GLU A 122 -12.38 9.01 -14.20
CA GLU A 122 -13.64 8.59 -14.82
C GLU A 122 -14.06 7.16 -14.45
N THR A 123 -13.20 6.43 -13.72
CA THR A 123 -13.53 5.08 -13.28
C THR A 123 -14.82 5.10 -12.44
N PRO A 124 -15.79 4.22 -12.74
CA PRO A 124 -17.07 4.18 -12.03
C PRO A 124 -16.89 4.10 -10.51
N SER A 125 -17.76 4.78 -9.77
CA SER A 125 -17.82 4.68 -8.32
C SER A 125 -18.05 3.23 -7.90
N GLY A 126 -17.32 2.79 -6.86
CA GLY A 126 -17.42 1.42 -6.35
C GLY A 126 -16.67 0.37 -7.17
N PHE A 127 -15.97 0.76 -8.23
CA PHE A 127 -15.06 -0.16 -8.92
C PHE A 127 -13.67 -0.11 -8.31
N HIS A 128 -13.21 -1.25 -7.81
CA HIS A 128 -11.90 -1.44 -7.20
C HIS A 128 -11.28 -2.73 -7.75
N PRO A 129 -10.25 -2.65 -8.59
CA PRO A 129 -9.80 -3.76 -9.43
C PRO A 129 -9.21 -4.94 -8.68
N LEU A 130 -8.71 -4.75 -7.46
CA LEU A 130 -8.15 -5.83 -6.66
C LEU A 130 -9.18 -6.58 -5.80
N GLN A 131 -10.45 -6.15 -5.82
CA GLN A 131 -11.51 -6.96 -5.22
C GLN A 131 -11.65 -8.29 -5.98
N LYS A 132 -11.68 -9.40 -5.27
CA LYS A 132 -11.63 -10.75 -5.86
C LYS A 132 -12.82 -11.13 -6.73
N GLN A 133 -13.91 -10.37 -6.67
CA GLN A 133 -15.03 -10.51 -7.60
C GLN A 133 -14.67 -10.10 -9.04
N HIS A 134 -13.66 -9.26 -9.23
CA HIS A 134 -13.18 -8.88 -10.53
C HIS A 134 -12.20 -9.94 -11.06
N LYS A 135 -12.66 -10.70 -12.04
CA LYS A 135 -11.80 -11.72 -12.69
C LYS A 135 -10.76 -11.02 -13.55
N LEU A 136 -9.52 -11.36 -13.34
CA LEU A 136 -8.44 -11.01 -14.27
C LEU A 136 -8.73 -11.67 -15.61
N ARG A 137 -8.68 -10.89 -16.71
CA ARG A 137 -8.65 -11.49 -18.04
C ARG A 137 -7.33 -12.23 -18.21
N TYR A 138 -7.41 -13.50 -18.48
CA TYR A 138 -6.28 -14.24 -19.00
C TYR A 138 -6.15 -13.85 -20.48
N HIS A 139 -5.09 -13.12 -20.81
CA HIS A 139 -4.69 -12.91 -22.17
C HIS A 139 -3.74 -14.05 -22.56
N ASP A 140 -3.93 -14.63 -23.74
CA ASP A 140 -2.94 -15.53 -24.31
C ASP A 140 -1.61 -14.78 -24.48
N PHE A 141 -0.51 -15.50 -24.38
CA PHE A 141 0.83 -14.92 -24.49
C PHE A 141 1.03 -14.10 -25.77
N GLU A 142 0.43 -14.54 -26.87
CA GLU A 142 0.46 -13.81 -28.15
C GLU A 142 -0.28 -12.47 -28.08
N GLU A 143 -1.44 -12.41 -27.40
CA GLU A 143 -2.17 -11.15 -27.19
C GLU A 143 -1.39 -10.19 -26.32
N MET A 144 -0.75 -10.68 -25.26
CA MET A 144 0.12 -9.86 -24.39
C MET A 144 1.33 -9.34 -25.12
N TYR A 145 1.91 -10.13 -26.03
CA TYR A 145 3.07 -9.74 -26.81
C TYR A 145 2.72 -8.64 -27.83
N ASP A 146 1.60 -8.78 -28.50
CA ASP A 146 1.07 -7.79 -29.43
C ASP A 146 0.73 -6.46 -28.73
N ASP A 147 0.14 -6.53 -27.54
CA ASP A 147 -0.16 -5.34 -26.72
C ASP A 147 1.12 -4.66 -26.20
N ALA A 148 2.12 -5.43 -25.80
CA ALA A 148 3.40 -4.91 -25.33
C ALA A 148 4.21 -4.22 -26.46
N GLN A 149 4.06 -4.66 -27.68
CA GLN A 149 4.71 -4.02 -28.84
C GLN A 149 4.02 -2.74 -29.31
N GLY A 150 2.78 -2.47 -28.90
CA GLY A 150 2.05 -1.22 -29.04
C GLY A 150 1.80 -0.66 -30.45
N PHE A 151 2.51 -1.19 -31.44
CA PHE A 151 2.52 -0.69 -32.82
C PHE A 151 1.71 -1.52 -33.80
N LEU A 152 1.26 -2.70 -33.37
CA LEU A 152 0.53 -3.65 -34.19
C LEU A 152 -0.86 -3.96 -33.62
N ARG A 153 -1.52 -2.98 -33.05
CA ARG A 153 -2.96 -3.14 -32.77
C ARG A 153 -3.64 -3.48 -34.08
N LYS A 154 -4.01 -4.73 -34.22
CA LYS A 154 -5.01 -5.10 -35.23
C LYS A 154 -6.21 -4.19 -35.00
N PRO A 155 -6.73 -3.51 -36.02
CA PRO A 155 -7.91 -2.69 -35.85
C PRO A 155 -8.98 -3.51 -35.15
N ALA A 156 -9.62 -2.92 -34.16
CA ALA A 156 -10.69 -3.56 -33.35
C ALA A 156 -11.95 -3.92 -34.18
N ASP A 157 -11.83 -3.82 -35.48
CA ASP A 157 -12.90 -4.01 -36.42
C ASP A 157 -13.08 -5.43 -36.88
N SER A 158 -12.26 -6.33 -36.51
CA SER A 158 -12.41 -7.67 -37.04
C SER A 158 -13.69 -8.38 -36.60
N GLY A 159 -14.61 -7.71 -35.94
CA GLY A 159 -16.01 -8.15 -35.80
C GLY A 159 -16.24 -9.57 -35.32
N LYS A 160 -15.21 -10.25 -34.86
CA LYS A 160 -15.23 -11.64 -34.40
C LYS A 160 -15.10 -11.71 -32.89
N ILE A 161 -16.05 -11.07 -32.23
CA ILE A 161 -16.47 -11.54 -30.92
C ILE A 161 -17.36 -12.75 -31.18
N LYS A 162 -16.81 -13.93 -31.07
CA LYS A 162 -17.59 -15.15 -30.96
C LYS A 162 -17.80 -15.49 -29.51
#